data_5bca925751dbf582079d74147ac6ca80
#
_entry.id   5bca925751dbf582079d74147ac6ca80
#
_cell.length_a   1.000
_cell.length_b   1.000
_cell.length_c   1.000
_cell.angle_alpha   90.00
_cell.angle_beta   90.00
_cell.angle_gamma   90.00
#
_symmetry.space_group_name_H-M   'P 1'
#
loop_
_entity.id
_entity.type
_entity.pdbx_description
1 polymer ?
#
loop_
_entity_poly.entity_id
_entity_poly.type
_entity_poly.pdbx_seq_one_letter_code
_entity_poly.pdbx_strand_id
1 'polypeptide(L)'
;MKLVVRSCCLLALALPLAAHAGDGRLLATGGVTEIEGSAGGGLVPWAVLAGYGTREQSGATAFRTRLDLPDYRLDAWGVAFTWHNRVELSAARDRFDLGTLGQAIGDPGAALRQDVFGAKLRLAGDLVYGPLPQFSLGVQHKRLLDFTIPRLAGARRDSGTDIYLAASQLLLGAAAGYNLLWNVTLRSTAANQFGLLGFGGDRGGRRLVGEGSLAVMPDPHVAVGVEYRQKPDNLSFARESHASDLFAAWFPCKHVALTAAYVSLGPVAGLRDQRGWYVSLQGSL
;
A
#
# COMPACT_ATOMS: atom_id res chain seq x y z
N MET A 1 -27.89 -27.22 -31.42
CA MET A 1 -26.73 -27.51 -32.26
C MET A 1 -26.23 -26.20 -32.84
N LYS A 2 -25.23 -25.64 -32.22
CA LYS A 2 -24.12 -24.78 -32.68
C LYS A 2 -23.49 -24.09 -31.48
N LEU A 3 -22.44 -24.71 -31.01
CA LEU A 3 -21.47 -24.20 -30.07
C LEU A 3 -20.81 -22.94 -30.67
N VAL A 4 -20.88 -21.81 -29.99
CA VAL A 4 -20.03 -20.65 -30.32
C VAL A 4 -19.05 -20.48 -29.14
N VAL A 5 -17.89 -21.07 -29.34
CA VAL A 5 -16.70 -20.83 -28.51
C VAL A 5 -16.23 -19.42 -28.86
N ARG A 6 -16.44 -18.45 -27.95
CA ARG A 6 -15.77 -17.15 -27.99
C ARG A 6 -14.41 -17.29 -27.32
N SER A 7 -13.41 -17.54 -28.13
CA SER A 7 -11.99 -17.43 -27.80
C SER A 7 -11.69 -15.95 -27.55
N CYS A 8 -11.58 -15.53 -26.28
CA CYS A 8 -10.96 -14.25 -25.93
C CYS A 8 -9.45 -14.41 -26.09
N CYS A 9 -8.94 -13.98 -27.23
CA CYS A 9 -7.51 -13.75 -27.42
C CYS A 9 -7.07 -12.64 -26.44
N LEU A 10 -6.45 -13.03 -25.34
CA LEU A 10 -5.57 -12.16 -24.56
C LEU A 10 -4.35 -11.86 -25.44
N LEU A 11 -4.39 -10.73 -26.12
CA LEU A 11 -3.22 -10.13 -26.75
C LEU A 11 -2.34 -9.62 -25.60
N ALA A 12 -1.45 -10.47 -25.10
CA ALA A 12 -0.32 -10.04 -24.30
C ALA A 12 0.55 -9.17 -25.22
N LEU A 13 0.40 -7.84 -25.12
CA LEU A 13 1.39 -6.90 -25.61
C LEU A 13 2.68 -7.15 -24.81
N ALA A 14 3.49 -8.09 -25.29
CA ALA A 14 4.89 -8.19 -24.93
C ALA A 14 5.61 -7.01 -25.62
N LEU A 15 5.49 -5.82 -25.02
CA LEU A 15 6.47 -4.78 -25.25
C LEU A 15 7.80 -5.33 -24.72
N PRO A 16 8.88 -5.32 -25.51
CA PRO A 16 10.20 -5.57 -24.98
C PRO A 16 10.55 -4.37 -24.09
N LEU A 17 10.13 -4.42 -22.83
CA LEU A 17 10.69 -3.60 -21.80
C LEU A 17 12.14 -4.06 -21.63
N ALA A 18 13.05 -3.49 -22.41
CA ALA A 18 14.44 -3.41 -22.02
C ALA A 18 14.48 -2.48 -20.79
N ALA A 19 13.94 -2.96 -19.68
CA ALA A 19 14.09 -2.36 -18.38
C ALA A 19 15.56 -2.59 -17.99
N HIS A 20 16.42 -1.69 -18.42
CA HIS A 20 17.71 -1.58 -17.77
C HIS A 20 17.41 -1.21 -16.33
N ALA A 21 17.59 -2.15 -15.42
CA ALA A 21 17.57 -1.88 -13.99
C ALA A 21 18.57 -0.75 -13.75
N GLY A 22 18.04 0.44 -13.48
CA GLY A 22 18.85 1.65 -13.46
C GLY A 22 19.83 1.61 -12.28
N ASP A 23 21.12 1.56 -12.54
CA ASP A 23 22.15 1.72 -11.53
C ASP A 23 22.17 3.13 -10.90
N GLY A 24 21.33 4.04 -11.37
CA GLY A 24 21.37 5.46 -11.03
C GLY A 24 20.78 5.86 -9.69
N ARG A 25 19.89 5.07 -9.06
CA ARG A 25 19.31 5.39 -7.75
C ARG A 25 19.98 4.56 -6.64
N LEU A 26 20.12 5.16 -5.45
CA LEU A 26 20.66 4.47 -4.28
C LEU A 26 19.73 3.32 -3.86
N LEU A 27 20.32 2.29 -3.25
CA LEU A 27 19.60 1.17 -2.67
C LEU A 27 18.54 1.68 -1.65
N ALA A 28 17.41 1.01 -1.54
CA ALA A 28 16.27 1.33 -0.69
C ALA A 28 15.50 2.63 -1.03
N THR A 29 15.97 3.49 -1.97
CA THR A 29 15.28 4.75 -2.32
C THR A 29 14.00 4.57 -3.12
N GLY A 30 13.69 3.36 -3.59
CA GLY A 30 12.38 3.00 -4.15
C GLY A 30 11.31 2.74 -3.08
N GLY A 31 11.72 2.64 -1.80
CA GLY A 31 10.85 2.16 -0.74
C GLY A 31 10.51 0.68 -0.89
N VAL A 32 9.49 0.25 -0.17
CA VAL A 32 8.81 -1.02 -0.41
C VAL A 32 7.43 -0.74 -1.01
N THR A 33 6.61 -1.76 -1.24
CA THR A 33 5.25 -1.55 -1.76
C THR A 33 4.25 -1.71 -0.62
N GLU A 34 3.41 -0.70 -0.43
CA GLU A 34 2.30 -0.78 0.52
C GLU A 34 1.23 -1.79 0.06
N ILE A 35 0.37 -2.22 0.97
CA ILE A 35 -0.69 -3.20 0.70
C ILE A 35 -1.63 -2.78 -0.44
N GLU A 36 -1.79 -1.48 -0.71
CA GLU A 36 -2.63 -0.92 -1.77
C GLU A 36 -1.87 -0.71 -3.10
N GLY A 37 -0.61 -1.16 -3.20
CA GLY A 37 0.17 -1.25 -4.43
C GLY A 37 1.06 -0.06 -4.77
N SER A 38 0.99 1.05 -4.07
CA SER A 38 1.86 2.22 -4.28
C SER A 38 3.20 2.06 -3.58
N ALA A 39 4.26 2.66 -4.10
CA ALA A 39 5.55 2.71 -3.40
C ALA A 39 5.45 3.49 -2.09
N GLY A 40 6.03 2.92 -1.03
CA GLY A 40 5.94 3.51 0.31
C GLY A 40 6.63 2.68 1.37
N GLY A 41 6.02 2.63 2.54
CA GLY A 41 6.26 1.63 3.56
C GLY A 41 5.29 0.44 3.42
N GLY A 42 5.03 -0.29 4.48
CA GLY A 42 4.07 -1.40 4.45
C GLY A 42 2.61 -0.95 4.45
N LEU A 43 2.31 0.10 5.20
CA LEU A 43 0.96 0.63 5.39
C LEU A 43 0.74 2.03 4.77
N VAL A 44 1.79 2.83 4.64
CA VAL A 44 1.73 4.25 4.27
C VAL A 44 2.39 4.49 2.92
N PRO A 45 1.70 5.15 1.95
CA PRO A 45 2.35 5.58 0.72
C PRO A 45 3.33 6.73 1.01
N TRP A 46 4.52 6.62 0.46
CA TRP A 46 5.53 7.67 0.54
C TRP A 46 5.56 8.51 -0.74
N ALA A 47 6.32 9.60 -0.70
CA ALA A 47 6.53 10.42 -1.90
C ALA A 47 7.43 9.73 -2.93
N VAL A 48 8.10 8.63 -2.60
CA VAL A 48 8.94 7.85 -3.53
C VAL A 48 8.10 7.17 -4.61
N LEU A 49 8.76 6.80 -5.70
CA LEU A 49 8.16 6.05 -6.81
C LEU A 49 8.81 4.68 -6.93
N ALA A 50 8.02 3.69 -7.37
CA ALA A 50 8.38 2.29 -7.46
C ALA A 50 9.60 2.03 -8.37
N GLY A 51 10.42 1.06 -7.99
CA GLY A 51 11.62 0.65 -8.72
C GLY A 51 12.78 1.64 -8.63
N TYR A 52 13.78 1.44 -9.48
CA TYR A 52 15.05 2.16 -9.43
C TYR A 52 15.35 2.99 -10.68
N GLY A 53 14.38 3.15 -11.57
CA GLY A 53 14.52 3.97 -12.77
C GLY A 53 14.83 5.43 -12.46
N THR A 54 15.77 6.01 -13.21
CA THR A 54 16.14 7.43 -13.16
C THR A 54 15.19 8.30 -14.00
N ARG A 55 15.52 9.58 -14.19
CA ARG A 55 14.72 10.48 -15.04
C ARG A 55 14.70 10.08 -16.52
N GLU A 56 15.61 9.24 -16.96
CA GLU A 56 15.71 8.75 -18.34
C GLU A 56 15.29 7.27 -18.46
N GLN A 57 14.94 6.64 -17.33
CA GLN A 57 14.66 5.23 -17.24
C GLN A 57 13.27 4.99 -16.67
N SER A 58 12.75 3.81 -16.93
CA SER A 58 11.56 3.27 -16.28
C SER A 58 11.95 2.30 -15.18
N GLY A 59 11.08 2.13 -14.21
CA GLY A 59 11.20 1.14 -13.14
C GLY A 59 9.89 0.37 -12.99
N ALA A 60 9.96 -0.81 -12.43
CA ALA A 60 8.78 -1.59 -12.11
C ALA A 60 8.97 -2.36 -10.82
N THR A 61 7.88 -2.66 -10.13
CA THR A 61 7.87 -3.55 -8.96
C THR A 61 6.71 -4.53 -9.09
N ALA A 62 6.91 -5.72 -8.52
CA ALA A 62 5.85 -6.66 -8.24
C ALA A 62 5.99 -7.10 -6.78
N PHE A 63 4.88 -7.27 -6.07
CA PHE A 63 4.92 -7.61 -4.66
C PHE A 63 3.87 -8.63 -4.29
N ARG A 64 4.14 -9.33 -3.20
CA ARG A 64 3.17 -10.15 -2.48
C ARG A 64 3.36 -9.95 -0.99
N THR A 65 2.27 -9.66 -0.31
CA THR A 65 2.20 -9.38 1.12
C THR A 65 1.20 -10.30 1.77
N ARG A 66 1.53 -10.76 2.97
CA ARG A 66 0.62 -11.49 3.86
C ARG A 66 0.65 -10.86 5.24
N LEU A 67 -0.53 -10.65 5.81
CA LEU A 67 -0.75 -10.23 7.19
C LEU A 67 -1.66 -11.25 7.87
N ASP A 68 -1.14 -11.94 8.87
CA ASP A 68 -1.89 -12.87 9.71
C ASP A 68 -2.26 -12.18 11.03
N LEU A 69 -3.58 -12.10 11.29
CA LEU A 69 -4.18 -11.54 12.50
C LEU A 69 -4.88 -12.65 13.29
N PRO A 70 -5.25 -12.45 14.57
CA PRO A 70 -5.95 -13.45 15.35
C PRO A 70 -7.25 -13.94 14.70
N ASP A 71 -8.05 -13.03 14.14
CA ASP A 71 -9.36 -13.31 13.60
C ASP A 71 -9.44 -13.22 12.07
N TYR A 72 -8.42 -12.68 11.41
CA TYR A 72 -8.45 -12.32 9.99
C TYR A 72 -7.11 -12.64 9.32
N ARG A 73 -7.14 -12.68 7.99
CA ARG A 73 -5.92 -12.74 7.16
C ARG A 73 -6.07 -11.83 5.96
N LEU A 74 -5.02 -11.06 5.67
CA LEU A 74 -4.89 -10.30 4.43
C LEU A 74 -3.81 -10.92 3.55
N ASP A 75 -4.15 -11.23 2.30
CA ASP A 75 -3.22 -11.47 1.21
C ASP A 75 -3.37 -10.33 0.19
N ALA A 76 -2.28 -9.61 -0.09
CA ALA A 76 -2.22 -8.55 -1.08
C ALA A 76 -1.13 -8.85 -2.12
N TRP A 77 -1.39 -8.54 -3.38
CA TRP A 77 -0.41 -8.65 -4.47
C TRP A 77 -0.68 -7.63 -5.55
N GLY A 78 0.34 -7.24 -6.25
CA GLY A 78 0.19 -6.25 -7.29
C GLY A 78 1.50 -5.90 -7.99
N VAL A 79 1.39 -4.89 -8.83
CA VAL A 79 2.49 -4.36 -9.62
C VAL A 79 2.43 -2.85 -9.63
N ALA A 80 3.60 -2.21 -9.77
CA ALA A 80 3.70 -0.79 -10.04
C ALA A 80 4.73 -0.55 -11.14
N PHE A 81 4.47 0.44 -11.97
CA PHE A 81 5.35 0.89 -13.04
C PHE A 81 5.60 2.37 -12.89
N THR A 82 6.86 2.77 -13.00
CA THR A 82 7.28 4.17 -12.93
C THR A 82 7.93 4.59 -14.23
N TRP A 83 7.44 5.68 -14.79
CA TRP A 83 8.00 6.29 -15.98
C TRP A 83 8.83 7.53 -15.60
N HIS A 84 10.10 7.52 -16.01
CA HIS A 84 11.05 8.64 -15.88
C HIS A 84 11.17 9.21 -14.45
N ASN A 85 11.02 8.34 -13.43
CA ASN A 85 10.98 8.76 -12.03
C ASN A 85 10.04 9.97 -11.79
N ARG A 86 8.97 10.05 -12.56
CA ARG A 86 8.00 11.15 -12.54
C ARG A 86 6.58 10.70 -12.30
N VAL A 87 6.15 9.63 -12.97
CA VAL A 87 4.78 9.11 -12.88
C VAL A 87 4.85 7.63 -12.50
N GLU A 88 4.12 7.24 -11.47
CA GLU A 88 3.88 5.85 -11.07
C GLU A 88 2.45 5.49 -11.38
N LEU A 89 2.24 4.32 -11.96
CA LEU A 89 0.95 3.64 -12.08
C LEU A 89 1.02 2.34 -11.31
N SER A 90 -0.01 2.01 -10.55
CA SER A 90 -0.06 0.78 -9.75
C SER A 90 -1.40 0.08 -9.89
N ALA A 91 -1.35 -1.25 -9.73
CA ALA A 91 -2.53 -2.10 -9.63
C ALA A 91 -2.29 -3.16 -8.57
N ALA A 92 -3.21 -3.30 -7.63
CA ALA A 92 -3.15 -4.30 -6.58
C ALA A 92 -4.50 -4.98 -6.38
N ARG A 93 -4.47 -6.17 -5.84
CA ARG A 93 -5.63 -6.92 -5.38
C ARG A 93 -5.41 -7.39 -3.96
N ASP A 94 -6.39 -7.10 -3.11
CA ASP A 94 -6.44 -7.55 -1.73
C ASP A 94 -7.51 -8.61 -1.57
N ARG A 95 -7.18 -9.64 -0.80
CA ARG A 95 -8.09 -10.66 -0.30
C ARG A 95 -8.01 -10.67 1.22
N PHE A 96 -9.12 -10.36 1.87
CA PHE A 96 -9.25 -10.31 3.31
C PHE A 96 -10.18 -11.42 3.77
N ASP A 97 -9.61 -12.53 4.26
CA ASP A 97 -10.35 -13.67 4.79
C ASP A 97 -10.96 -13.29 6.14
N LEU A 98 -12.26 -13.51 6.29
CA LEU A 98 -13.04 -13.07 7.45
C LEU A 98 -12.93 -14.00 8.67
N GLY A 99 -12.25 -15.13 8.55
CA GLY A 99 -11.88 -16.00 9.65
C GLY A 99 -13.00 -16.22 10.68
N THR A 100 -12.81 -15.72 11.91
CA THR A 100 -13.78 -15.82 13.01
C THR A 100 -15.13 -15.19 12.63
N LEU A 101 -15.15 -14.03 11.97
CA LEU A 101 -16.41 -13.42 11.52
C LEU A 101 -17.11 -14.29 10.48
N GLY A 102 -16.37 -14.86 9.53
CA GLY A 102 -16.91 -15.79 8.53
C GLY A 102 -17.58 -16.99 9.17
N GLN A 103 -16.96 -17.58 10.17
CA GLN A 103 -17.57 -18.68 10.95
C GLN A 103 -18.87 -18.23 11.66
N ALA A 104 -18.86 -17.05 12.28
CA ALA A 104 -20.00 -16.52 13.01
C ALA A 104 -21.24 -16.25 12.11
N ILE A 105 -21.02 -15.91 10.83
CA ILE A 105 -22.11 -15.68 9.85
C ILE A 105 -22.48 -16.95 9.08
N GLY A 106 -21.88 -18.11 9.38
CA GLY A 106 -22.17 -19.38 8.74
C GLY A 106 -21.48 -19.60 7.38
N ASP A 107 -20.48 -18.77 7.03
CA ASP A 107 -19.65 -18.92 5.84
C ASP A 107 -18.16 -18.90 6.22
N PRO A 108 -17.58 -20.05 6.63
CA PRO A 108 -16.16 -20.13 7.03
C PRO A 108 -15.15 -19.75 5.94
N GLY A 109 -15.59 -19.74 4.68
CA GLY A 109 -14.78 -19.34 3.52
C GLY A 109 -14.96 -17.89 3.10
N ALA A 110 -15.76 -17.11 3.82
CA ALA A 110 -16.04 -15.73 3.49
C ALA A 110 -14.78 -14.88 3.42
N ALA A 111 -14.65 -14.12 2.35
CA ALA A 111 -13.54 -13.20 2.13
C ALA A 111 -14.00 -11.96 1.39
N LEU A 112 -13.53 -10.81 1.81
CA LEU A 112 -13.67 -9.56 1.08
C LEU A 112 -12.53 -9.45 0.06
N ARG A 113 -12.83 -8.95 -1.13
CA ARG A 113 -11.83 -8.72 -2.17
C ARG A 113 -12.00 -7.32 -2.71
N GLN A 114 -10.86 -6.64 -2.90
CA GLN A 114 -10.88 -5.33 -3.54
C GLN A 114 -9.78 -5.23 -4.59
N ASP A 115 -10.07 -4.51 -5.66
CA ASP A 115 -9.10 -4.05 -6.64
C ASP A 115 -8.75 -2.60 -6.34
N VAL A 116 -7.45 -2.29 -6.39
CA VAL A 116 -6.91 -0.94 -6.19
C VAL A 116 -6.12 -0.54 -7.43
N PHE A 117 -6.44 0.62 -8.00
CA PHE A 117 -5.71 1.22 -9.12
C PHE A 117 -5.16 2.56 -8.66
N GLY A 118 -3.87 2.75 -8.76
CA GLY A 118 -3.17 3.95 -8.30
C GLY A 118 -2.47 4.70 -9.42
N ALA A 119 -2.38 6.00 -9.23
CA ALA A 119 -1.48 6.87 -9.99
C ALA A 119 -0.83 7.86 -9.02
N LYS A 120 0.50 8.07 -9.14
CA LYS A 120 1.26 9.00 -8.32
C LYS A 120 2.15 9.85 -9.21
N LEU A 121 2.15 11.14 -8.98
CA LEU A 121 2.96 12.14 -9.69
C LEU A 121 3.96 12.76 -8.71
N ARG A 122 5.25 12.61 -8.98
CA ARG A 122 6.30 13.38 -8.30
C ARG A 122 6.22 14.83 -8.73
N LEU A 123 5.98 15.73 -7.79
CA LEU A 123 5.80 17.16 -8.05
C LEU A 123 7.13 17.90 -8.06
N ALA A 124 7.87 17.83 -6.96
CA ALA A 124 9.08 18.60 -6.71
C ALA A 124 9.99 17.91 -5.69
N GLY A 125 11.18 18.46 -5.48
CA GLY A 125 12.13 18.03 -4.48
C GLY A 125 12.88 16.75 -4.84
N ASP A 126 13.69 16.28 -3.91
CA ASP A 126 14.45 15.05 -4.02
C ASP A 126 14.47 14.31 -2.68
N LEU A 127 14.51 12.98 -2.73
CA LEU A 127 14.49 12.16 -1.52
C LEU A 127 15.77 12.33 -0.69
N VAL A 128 16.93 12.46 -1.37
CA VAL A 128 18.27 12.39 -0.74
C VAL A 128 19.01 13.71 -0.89
N TYR A 129 18.96 14.31 -2.09
CA TYR A 129 19.83 15.42 -2.46
C TYR A 129 19.05 16.75 -2.48
N GLY A 130 19.53 17.69 -1.71
CA GLY A 130 18.96 19.03 -1.64
C GLY A 130 18.13 19.30 -0.38
N PRO A 131 17.78 20.58 -0.16
CA PRO A 131 17.07 21.00 1.05
C PRO A 131 15.55 20.74 0.98
N LEU A 132 15.00 20.52 -0.22
CA LEU A 132 13.56 20.33 -0.39
C LEU A 132 13.22 18.83 -0.40
N PRO A 133 12.35 18.37 0.51
CA PRO A 133 11.84 17.00 0.49
C PRO A 133 11.21 16.65 -0.84
N GLN A 134 11.17 15.38 -1.20
CA GLN A 134 10.39 14.93 -2.34
C GLN A 134 8.90 15.02 -2.02
N PHE A 135 8.13 15.68 -2.88
CA PHE A 135 6.67 15.77 -2.82
C PHE A 135 6.04 14.98 -3.95
N SER A 136 4.99 14.25 -3.65
CA SER A 136 4.20 13.53 -4.64
C SER A 136 2.71 13.63 -4.34
N LEU A 137 1.92 13.80 -5.41
CA LEU A 137 0.46 13.72 -5.37
C LEU A 137 0.03 12.35 -5.89
N GLY A 138 -0.81 11.64 -5.13
CA GLY A 138 -1.32 10.34 -5.53
C GLY A 138 -2.83 10.26 -5.48
N VAL A 139 -3.35 9.35 -6.31
CA VAL A 139 -4.77 8.97 -6.38
C VAL A 139 -4.84 7.46 -6.34
N GLN A 140 -5.76 6.90 -5.56
CA GLN A 140 -6.04 5.46 -5.50
C GLN A 140 -7.55 5.24 -5.64
N HIS A 141 -7.95 4.61 -6.74
CA HIS A 141 -9.33 4.15 -6.92
C HIS A 141 -9.44 2.71 -6.45
N LYS A 142 -10.37 2.45 -5.53
CA LYS A 142 -10.58 1.17 -4.86
C LYS A 142 -12.00 0.68 -5.14
N ARG A 143 -12.15 -0.60 -5.43
CA ARG A 143 -13.44 -1.22 -5.71
C ARG A 143 -13.54 -2.60 -5.07
N LEU A 144 -14.55 -2.82 -4.28
CA LEU A 144 -14.92 -4.14 -3.77
C LEU A 144 -15.53 -5.00 -4.89
N LEU A 145 -15.20 -6.28 -4.89
CA LEU A 145 -15.75 -7.26 -5.84
C LEU A 145 -17.07 -7.85 -5.31
N ASP A 146 -17.31 -7.78 -3.99
CA ASP A 146 -18.58 -8.11 -3.34
C ASP A 146 -18.90 -7.05 -2.27
N PHE A 147 -20.09 -6.52 -2.31
CA PHE A 147 -20.55 -5.47 -1.41
C PHE A 147 -21.58 -5.94 -0.39
N THR A 148 -21.92 -7.23 -0.35
CA THR A 148 -23.00 -7.76 0.49
C THR A 148 -22.71 -7.53 1.97
N ILE A 149 -21.58 -8.02 2.47
CA ILE A 149 -21.18 -7.88 3.89
C ILE A 149 -20.91 -6.40 4.25
N PRO A 150 -20.13 -5.62 3.48
CA PRO A 150 -19.92 -4.20 3.80
C PRO A 150 -21.22 -3.38 3.84
N ARG A 151 -22.18 -3.65 2.97
CA ARG A 151 -23.50 -3.00 2.98
C ARG A 151 -24.29 -3.32 4.24
N LEU A 152 -24.27 -4.58 4.68
CA LEU A 152 -24.92 -4.99 5.94
C LEU A 152 -24.25 -4.33 7.16
N ALA A 153 -22.94 -4.08 7.10
CA ALA A 153 -22.21 -3.35 8.11
C ALA A 153 -22.47 -1.82 8.09
N GLY A 154 -23.26 -1.31 7.15
CA GLY A 154 -23.64 0.10 7.06
C GLY A 154 -22.84 0.94 6.05
N ALA A 155 -21.97 0.34 5.25
CA ALA A 155 -21.26 1.05 4.20
C ALA A 155 -22.20 1.50 3.07
N ARG A 156 -21.96 2.69 2.52
CA ARG A 156 -22.83 3.31 1.52
C ARG A 156 -22.47 2.96 0.09
N ARG A 157 -21.19 2.66 -0.20
CA ARG A 157 -20.69 2.43 -1.56
C ARG A 157 -19.68 1.29 -1.57
N ASP A 158 -19.63 0.59 -2.69
CA ASP A 158 -18.67 -0.47 -2.99
C ASP A 158 -17.31 0.05 -3.50
N SER A 159 -17.25 1.33 -3.85
CA SER A 159 -16.06 1.94 -4.44
C SER A 159 -15.84 3.36 -3.95
N GLY A 160 -14.58 3.79 -4.02
CA GLY A 160 -14.17 5.13 -3.66
C GLY A 160 -12.79 5.47 -4.20
N THR A 161 -12.51 6.76 -4.21
CA THR A 161 -11.21 7.28 -4.67
C THR A 161 -10.58 8.08 -3.54
N ASP A 162 -9.39 7.70 -3.14
CA ASP A 162 -8.55 8.45 -2.22
C ASP A 162 -7.63 9.38 -3.02
N ILE A 163 -7.36 10.55 -2.47
CA ILE A 163 -6.38 11.51 -2.98
C ILE A 163 -5.42 11.82 -1.85
N TYR A 164 -4.13 11.77 -2.09
CA TYR A 164 -3.14 12.05 -1.06
C TYR A 164 -1.97 12.89 -1.56
N LEU A 165 -1.40 13.67 -0.65
CA LEU A 165 -0.15 14.39 -0.83
C LEU A 165 0.86 13.83 0.16
N ALA A 166 1.99 13.36 -0.33
CA ALA A 166 3.08 12.82 0.47
C ALA A 166 4.34 13.68 0.36
N ALA A 167 5.07 13.78 1.47
CA ALA A 167 6.39 14.38 1.54
C ALA A 167 7.34 13.40 2.23
N SER A 168 8.50 13.13 1.62
CA SER A 168 9.51 12.20 2.16
C SER A 168 10.90 12.75 2.00
N GLN A 169 11.78 12.47 2.96
CA GLN A 169 13.20 12.78 2.87
C GLN A 169 14.05 11.75 3.61
N LEU A 170 15.18 11.41 3.01
CA LEU A 170 16.25 10.60 3.62
C LEU A 170 17.39 11.55 3.99
N LEU A 171 17.60 11.72 5.28
CA LEU A 171 18.64 12.55 5.85
C LEU A 171 19.87 11.68 6.15
N LEU A 172 20.97 11.93 5.44
CA LEU A 172 22.20 11.14 5.61
C LEU A 172 22.87 11.49 6.94
N GLY A 173 23.16 10.45 7.74
CA GLY A 173 23.87 10.59 9.03
C GLY A 173 23.08 11.26 10.16
N ALA A 174 21.80 11.58 9.98
CA ALA A 174 21.04 12.40 10.91
C ALA A 174 20.64 11.69 12.23
N ALA A 175 20.68 10.35 12.25
CA ALA A 175 20.36 9.56 13.44
C ALA A 175 21.64 8.95 14.04
N ALA A 176 22.40 9.74 14.79
CA ALA A 176 23.68 9.32 15.41
C ALA A 176 24.66 8.68 14.41
N GLY A 177 24.76 9.25 13.21
CA GLY A 177 25.61 8.75 12.12
C GLY A 177 24.90 7.80 11.14
N TYR A 178 23.72 7.30 11.48
CA TYR A 178 22.88 6.51 10.59
C TYR A 178 21.95 7.39 9.75
N ASN A 179 21.48 6.87 8.63
CA ASN A 179 20.52 7.59 7.79
C ASN A 179 19.13 7.54 8.43
N LEU A 180 18.41 8.65 8.33
CA LEU A 180 17.04 8.81 8.85
C LEU A 180 16.09 9.11 7.71
N LEU A 181 15.11 8.25 7.50
CA LEU A 181 14.00 8.51 6.58
C LEU A 181 12.78 8.94 7.37
N TRP A 182 12.14 10.00 6.90
CA TRP A 182 10.80 10.38 7.35
C TRP A 182 9.84 10.54 6.19
N ASN A 183 8.56 10.27 6.44
CA ASN A 183 7.47 10.52 5.53
C ASN A 183 6.26 11.07 6.28
N VAL A 184 5.57 12.02 5.66
CA VAL A 184 4.25 12.53 6.10
C VAL A 184 3.32 12.52 4.90
N THR A 185 2.12 11.96 5.08
CA THR A 185 1.10 11.88 4.04
C THR A 185 -0.22 12.41 4.59
N LEU A 186 -0.86 13.31 3.83
CA LEU A 186 -2.22 13.77 4.06
C LEU A 186 -3.13 13.13 3.02
N ARG A 187 -4.14 12.39 3.47
CA ARG A 187 -5.05 11.65 2.60
C ARG A 187 -6.49 12.10 2.80
N SER A 188 -7.19 12.37 1.71
CA SER A 188 -8.63 12.53 1.68
C SER A 188 -9.30 11.22 1.29
N THR A 189 -10.00 10.58 2.21
CA THR A 189 -10.55 9.24 2.05
C THR A 189 -11.94 9.09 2.68
N ALA A 190 -12.75 8.16 2.16
CA ALA A 190 -13.98 7.67 2.77
C ALA A 190 -13.90 6.14 3.04
N ALA A 191 -12.73 5.54 2.86
CA ALA A 191 -12.50 4.10 2.91
C ALA A 191 -12.57 3.59 4.36
N ASN A 192 -13.44 2.60 4.61
CA ASN A 192 -13.52 1.88 5.87
C ASN A 192 -12.55 0.70 5.80
N GLN A 193 -11.72 0.49 6.81
CA GLN A 193 -10.67 -0.54 6.82
C GLN A 193 -9.89 -0.59 5.48
N PHE A 194 -9.31 0.55 5.09
CA PHE A 194 -8.58 0.71 3.82
C PHE A 194 -9.43 0.49 2.54
N GLY A 195 -10.76 0.42 2.68
CA GLY A 195 -11.71 0.15 1.60
C GLY A 195 -12.36 -1.24 1.66
N LEU A 196 -11.77 -2.18 2.40
CA LEU A 196 -12.27 -3.55 2.53
C LEU A 196 -13.67 -3.64 3.16
N LEU A 197 -14.06 -2.67 3.99
CA LEU A 197 -15.43 -2.54 4.52
C LEU A 197 -16.25 -1.46 3.79
N GLY A 198 -15.95 -1.19 2.52
CA GLY A 198 -16.65 -0.21 1.70
C GLY A 198 -16.31 1.24 2.02
N PHE A 199 -17.16 2.17 1.56
CA PHE A 199 -16.83 3.59 1.55
C PHE A 199 -17.99 4.42 2.11
N GLY A 200 -17.64 5.30 3.10
CA GLY A 200 -18.62 6.06 3.87
C GLY A 200 -19.51 5.16 4.71
N GLY A 201 -20.35 5.72 5.51
CA GLY A 201 -21.26 4.97 6.39
C GLY A 201 -22.30 5.84 7.05
N ASP A 202 -23.04 5.25 7.99
CA ASP A 202 -24.11 5.88 8.76
C ASP A 202 -23.61 7.03 9.64
N ARG A 203 -22.32 7.05 10.03
CA ARG A 203 -21.72 8.08 10.87
C ARG A 203 -20.90 9.12 10.13
N GLY A 204 -20.53 8.87 8.87
CA GLY A 204 -19.66 9.79 8.16
C GLY A 204 -19.38 9.40 6.72
N GLY A 205 -18.47 10.15 6.13
CA GLY A 205 -18.04 9.96 4.75
C GLY A 205 -16.57 10.32 4.58
N ARG A 206 -16.28 11.15 3.60
CA ARG A 206 -14.91 11.58 3.29
C ARG A 206 -14.32 12.44 4.42
N ARG A 207 -13.11 12.12 4.82
CA ARG A 207 -12.33 12.87 5.81
C ARG A 207 -10.89 13.07 5.35
N LEU A 208 -10.27 14.11 5.85
CA LEU A 208 -8.82 14.30 5.77
C LEU A 208 -8.18 13.59 6.96
N VAL A 209 -7.21 12.72 6.69
CA VAL A 209 -6.50 11.93 7.68
C VAL A 209 -4.99 12.07 7.50
N GLY A 210 -4.23 11.94 8.58
CA GLY A 210 -2.78 11.99 8.60
C GLY A 210 -2.17 10.60 8.67
N GLU A 211 -1.05 10.44 7.94
CA GLU A 211 -0.24 9.22 7.93
C GLU A 211 1.23 9.61 8.04
N GLY A 212 2.06 8.75 8.59
CA GLY A 212 3.48 9.03 8.71
C GLY A 212 4.32 7.79 8.92
N SER A 213 5.60 7.91 8.57
CA SER A 213 6.61 6.87 8.75
C SER A 213 7.93 7.49 9.20
N LEU A 214 8.64 6.79 10.06
CA LEU A 214 9.97 7.15 10.50
C LEU A 214 10.83 5.89 10.53
N ALA A 215 11.99 5.91 9.85
CA ALA A 215 12.89 4.77 9.79
C ALA A 215 14.35 5.18 9.91
N VAL A 216 15.12 4.38 10.60
CA VAL A 216 16.58 4.47 10.65
C VAL A 216 17.17 3.37 9.78
N MET A 217 18.22 3.70 9.03
CA MET A 217 18.99 2.74 8.24
C MET A 217 20.36 2.56 8.89
N PRO A 218 20.52 1.52 9.73
CA PRO A 218 21.82 1.21 10.36
C PRO A 218 22.86 0.71 9.35
N ASP A 219 22.38 0.21 8.20
CA ASP A 219 23.14 -0.26 7.06
C ASP A 219 22.40 0.10 5.78
N PRO A 220 23.06 0.33 4.63
CA PRO A 220 22.39 0.62 3.36
C PRO A 220 21.38 -0.44 2.90
N HIS A 221 21.51 -1.67 3.41
CA HIS A 221 20.63 -2.80 3.08
C HIS A 221 19.49 -3.03 4.09
N VAL A 222 19.46 -2.29 5.22
CA VAL A 222 18.49 -2.52 6.29
C VAL A 222 17.84 -1.21 6.70
N ALA A 223 16.52 -1.20 6.75
CA ALA A 223 15.74 -0.12 7.37
C ALA A 223 14.88 -0.69 8.49
N VAL A 224 14.86 -0.01 9.64
CA VAL A 224 13.97 -0.35 10.77
C VAL A 224 13.19 0.90 11.13
N GLY A 225 11.88 0.78 11.28
CA GLY A 225 11.05 1.95 11.48
C GLY A 225 9.66 1.65 11.97
N VAL A 226 8.88 2.71 12.11
CA VAL A 226 7.47 2.68 12.52
C VAL A 226 6.62 3.41 11.52
N GLU A 227 5.37 2.96 11.38
CA GLU A 227 4.36 3.65 10.60
C GLU A 227 3.12 3.91 11.44
N TYR A 228 2.41 4.95 11.06
CA TYR A 228 1.14 5.35 11.65
C TYR A 228 0.18 5.78 10.52
N ARG A 229 -1.03 5.23 10.52
CA ARG A 229 -2.06 5.56 9.53
C ARG A 229 -3.41 5.74 10.22
N GLN A 230 -3.97 6.95 10.11
CA GLN A 230 -5.32 7.21 10.57
C GLN A 230 -6.35 6.59 9.63
N LYS A 231 -7.47 6.14 10.19
CA LYS A 231 -8.63 5.64 9.46
C LYS A 231 -9.86 6.47 9.80
N PRO A 232 -10.76 6.75 8.83
CA PRO A 232 -12.03 7.38 9.14
C PRO A 232 -12.94 6.39 9.88
N ASP A 233 -13.62 6.87 10.92
CA ASP A 233 -14.59 6.10 11.71
C ASP A 233 -16.01 6.43 11.20
N ASN A 234 -16.44 5.75 10.13
CA ASN A 234 -17.69 6.03 9.43
C ASN A 234 -18.83 5.05 9.75
N LEU A 235 -18.52 3.90 10.39
CA LEU A 235 -19.48 2.84 10.65
C LEU A 235 -19.80 2.74 12.15
N SER A 236 -21.08 2.75 12.54
CA SER A 236 -21.45 2.51 13.94
C SER A 236 -21.21 1.07 14.36
N PHE A 237 -21.44 0.11 13.47
CA PHE A 237 -21.21 -1.30 13.70
C PHE A 237 -19.72 -1.65 13.88
N ALA A 238 -18.86 -1.07 13.04
CA ALA A 238 -17.44 -1.37 13.00
C ALA A 238 -16.62 -0.11 13.29
N ARG A 239 -16.49 0.23 14.58
CA ARG A 239 -15.68 1.38 15.04
C ARG A 239 -14.24 1.19 14.64
N GLU A 240 -13.63 2.25 14.13
CA GLU A 240 -12.25 2.24 13.69
C GLU A 240 -11.36 3.16 14.51
N SER A 241 -10.12 2.78 14.67
CA SER A 241 -9.04 3.61 15.20
C SER A 241 -7.93 3.71 14.13
N HIS A 242 -6.73 4.12 14.54
CA HIS A 242 -5.55 4.12 13.68
C HIS A 242 -5.00 2.70 13.47
N ALA A 243 -4.21 2.54 12.42
CA ALA A 243 -3.27 1.44 12.24
C ALA A 243 -1.85 1.92 12.49
N SER A 244 -0.98 1.02 12.95
CA SER A 244 0.44 1.28 13.17
C SER A 244 1.24 -0.01 13.05
N ASP A 245 2.52 0.10 12.78
CA ASP A 245 3.45 -1.02 12.80
C ASP A 245 4.84 -0.64 13.30
N LEU A 246 5.61 -1.69 13.58
CA LEU A 246 7.05 -1.68 13.73
C LEU A 246 7.59 -2.61 12.65
N PHE A 247 8.37 -2.10 11.72
CA PHE A 247 8.86 -2.86 10.58
C PHE A 247 10.39 -2.95 10.51
N ALA A 248 10.86 -4.00 9.85
CA ALA A 248 12.21 -4.15 9.35
C ALA A 248 12.15 -4.52 7.87
N ALA A 249 12.87 -3.79 7.03
CA ALA A 249 13.00 -4.05 5.60
C ALA A 249 14.46 -4.37 5.28
N TRP A 250 14.68 -5.43 4.51
CA TRP A 250 15.99 -5.87 4.05
C TRP A 250 16.06 -5.82 2.53
N PHE A 251 17.07 -5.14 2.01
CA PHE A 251 17.35 -4.94 0.60
C PHE A 251 18.66 -5.62 0.21
N PRO A 252 18.70 -6.94 -0.04
CA PRO A 252 19.94 -7.63 -0.43
C PRO A 252 20.54 -7.07 -1.73
N CYS A 253 19.71 -6.57 -2.60
CA CYS A 253 20.08 -5.86 -3.83
C CYS A 253 18.91 -4.97 -4.30
N LYS A 254 19.08 -4.22 -5.39
CA LYS A 254 18.03 -3.37 -5.97
C LYS A 254 16.82 -4.15 -6.51
N HIS A 255 17.02 -5.44 -6.80
CA HIS A 255 15.98 -6.28 -7.40
C HIS A 255 15.06 -6.95 -6.38
N VAL A 256 15.44 -7.02 -5.11
CA VAL A 256 14.70 -7.75 -4.07
C VAL A 256 14.62 -6.94 -2.80
N ALA A 257 13.43 -6.85 -2.22
CA ALA A 257 13.22 -6.37 -0.87
C ALA A 257 12.34 -7.37 -0.10
N LEU A 258 12.70 -7.61 1.16
CA LEU A 258 11.94 -8.39 2.13
C LEU A 258 11.56 -7.48 3.28
N THR A 259 10.29 -7.46 3.64
CA THR A 259 9.79 -6.66 4.78
C THR A 259 9.06 -7.56 5.75
N ALA A 260 9.39 -7.44 7.03
CA ALA A 260 8.63 -8.02 8.11
C ALA A 260 8.18 -6.91 9.06
N ALA A 261 6.94 -6.97 9.54
CA ALA A 261 6.40 -5.99 10.49
C ALA A 261 5.48 -6.65 11.52
N TYR A 262 5.41 -6.06 12.70
CA TYR A 262 4.35 -6.34 13.66
C TYR A 262 3.33 -5.22 13.58
N VAL A 263 2.16 -5.54 13.06
CA VAL A 263 1.11 -4.58 12.70
C VAL A 263 0.01 -4.60 13.75
N SER A 264 -0.51 -3.43 14.11
CA SER A 264 -1.75 -3.24 14.86
C SER A 264 -2.75 -2.51 13.96
N LEU A 265 -3.85 -3.18 13.59
CA LEU A 265 -4.94 -2.54 12.83
C LEU A 265 -6.00 -1.90 13.73
N GLY A 266 -5.86 -2.00 15.06
CA GLY A 266 -6.93 -1.63 15.98
C GLY A 266 -8.14 -2.56 15.84
N PRO A 267 -9.36 -2.10 16.14
CA PRO A 267 -10.58 -2.87 15.90
C PRO A 267 -10.82 -3.07 14.41
N VAL A 268 -11.24 -4.27 14.01
CA VAL A 268 -11.64 -4.62 12.65
C VAL A 268 -13.01 -5.30 12.70
N ALA A 269 -14.00 -4.77 12.00
CA ALA A 269 -15.37 -5.31 11.94
C ALA A 269 -15.96 -5.70 13.31
N GLY A 270 -15.68 -4.87 14.34
CA GLY A 270 -16.16 -5.07 15.71
C GLY A 270 -15.26 -5.93 16.61
N LEU A 271 -14.32 -6.72 16.06
CA LEU A 271 -13.36 -7.48 16.85
C LEU A 271 -12.15 -6.62 17.23
N ARG A 272 -11.79 -6.64 18.53
CA ARG A 272 -10.70 -5.82 19.10
C ARG A 272 -9.35 -6.48 18.93
N ASP A 273 -8.29 -5.71 19.18
CA ASP A 273 -6.91 -6.20 19.32
C ASP A 273 -6.38 -6.98 18.11
N GLN A 274 -6.71 -6.50 16.90
CA GLN A 274 -6.23 -7.10 15.67
C GLN A 274 -4.77 -6.71 15.43
N ARG A 275 -3.85 -7.52 15.99
CA ARG A 275 -2.40 -7.37 15.87
C ARG A 275 -1.79 -8.65 15.33
N GLY A 276 -0.82 -8.51 14.45
CA GLY A 276 -0.21 -9.70 13.85
C GLY A 276 1.01 -9.43 13.01
N TRP A 277 1.50 -10.49 12.37
CA TRP A 277 2.70 -10.44 11.57
C TRP A 277 2.39 -10.18 10.10
N TYR A 278 3.08 -9.19 9.57
CA TYR A 278 3.12 -8.83 8.17
C TYR A 278 4.45 -9.30 7.57
N VAL A 279 4.39 -9.95 6.43
CA VAL A 279 5.57 -10.32 5.64
C VAL A 279 5.30 -9.94 4.18
N SER A 280 6.25 -9.28 3.55
CA SER A 280 6.18 -8.87 2.15
C SER A 280 7.46 -9.21 1.40
N LEU A 281 7.29 -9.72 0.20
CA LEU A 281 8.36 -9.91 -0.79
C LEU A 281 8.09 -8.99 -1.97
N GLN A 282 9.10 -8.23 -2.38
CA GLN A 282 9.05 -7.34 -3.54
C GLN A 282 10.20 -7.69 -4.49
N GLY A 283 9.86 -7.79 -5.78
CA GLY A 283 10.81 -7.78 -6.88
C GLY A 283 10.79 -6.42 -7.58
N SER A 284 11.95 -5.89 -8.00
CA SER A 284 12.08 -4.59 -8.65
C SER A 284 12.99 -4.64 -9.88
N LEU A 285 12.67 -3.80 -10.85
CA LEU A 285 13.45 -3.60 -12.08
C LEU A 285 13.77 -2.11 -12.24
#